data_39a39aff9420c1b37fa535b623dd25d4
#
_entry.id   39a39aff9420c1b37fa535b623dd25d4
#
_cell.length_a   1.000
_cell.length_b   1.000
_cell.length_c   1.000
_cell.angle_alpha   90.00
_cell.angle_beta   90.00
_cell.angle_gamma   90.00
#
_symmetry.space_group_name_H-M   'P 1'
#
loop_
_entity.id
_entity.type
_entity.pdbx_description
1 polymer ?
#
loop_
_entity_poly.entity_id
_entity_poly.type
_entity_poly.pdbx_seq_one_letter_code
_entity_poly.pdbx_strand_id
1 'polypeptide(L)'
;IQDGANKHRPGYDLTFSAPKSVSVMAMLGGDKRLIDAHNQAVTEAVRQLETLAATRVMTDGKSETVLTGNLIVAKFNHDTNRNQEPQIHTHAVVINATQNGDKWQTLGTDKXGKTGFIENVYANQIAFGKLYREAFKPLVEKLGYETEVVGKHGMWEMKGVPVEPFSTEMKGVPVEPFSTRTQEVREAAGPDASLKSRDVAALDTR
;
A
#
# COMPACT_ATOMS: atom_id res chain seq x y z
N ILE A 1 -9.71 -18.01 -32.29
CA ILE A 1 -9.29 -18.47 -30.98
C ILE A 1 -9.68 -17.40 -29.98
N GLN A 2 -10.69 -17.69 -29.23
CA GLN A 2 -11.09 -16.80 -28.17
C GLN A 2 -10.04 -16.83 -27.09
N ASP A 3 -9.50 -15.69 -26.88
CA ASP A 3 -8.65 -15.48 -25.74
C ASP A 3 -9.54 -15.56 -24.50
N GLY A 4 -9.66 -16.75 -23.96
CA GLY A 4 -10.32 -16.98 -22.68
C GLY A 4 -9.46 -16.51 -21.53
N ALA A 5 -8.77 -15.42 -21.74
CA ALA A 5 -7.94 -14.85 -20.69
C ALA A 5 -8.83 -14.55 -19.48
N ASN A 6 -8.68 -15.37 -18.48
CA ASN A 6 -9.28 -15.14 -17.17
C ASN A 6 -8.87 -13.76 -16.72
N LYS A 7 -9.81 -12.84 -16.73
CA LYS A 7 -9.61 -11.49 -16.23
C LYS A 7 -9.49 -11.45 -14.70
N HIS A 8 -9.17 -12.58 -14.09
CA HIS A 8 -8.95 -12.64 -12.65
C HIS A 8 -7.61 -12.03 -12.31
N ARG A 9 -7.64 -10.99 -11.56
CA ARG A 9 -6.42 -10.42 -10.98
C ARG A 9 -5.91 -11.40 -9.92
N PRO A 10 -4.64 -11.79 -9.98
CA PRO A 10 -4.10 -12.71 -8.97
C PRO A 10 -3.97 -12.06 -7.59
N GLY A 11 -3.89 -10.74 -7.54
CA GLY A 11 -3.77 -10.04 -6.26
C GLY A 11 -3.72 -8.53 -6.43
N TYR A 12 -3.49 -7.85 -5.32
CA TYR A 12 -3.51 -6.39 -5.20
C TYR A 12 -2.31 -5.94 -4.39
N ASP A 13 -1.60 -4.92 -4.87
CA ASP A 13 -0.40 -4.42 -4.20
C ASP A 13 -0.75 -3.13 -3.43
N LEU A 14 -0.55 -3.16 -2.12
CA LEU A 14 -0.67 -1.98 -1.26
C LEU A 14 0.73 -1.63 -0.76
N THR A 15 1.15 -0.40 -0.94
CA THR A 15 2.48 0.04 -0.52
C THR A 15 2.36 0.92 0.72
N PHE A 16 3.11 0.57 1.75
CA PHE A 16 3.22 1.34 2.99
C PHE A 16 4.63 1.91 3.08
N SER A 17 4.74 3.22 3.00
CA SER A 17 6.04 3.91 3.00
C SER A 17 6.21 4.70 4.29
N ALA A 18 7.34 4.49 4.95
CA ALA A 18 7.69 5.24 6.16
C ALA A 18 7.93 6.71 5.83
N PRO A 19 7.69 7.61 6.78
CA PRO A 19 8.10 9.00 6.62
C PRO A 19 9.59 9.10 6.27
N LYS A 20 9.94 10.07 5.46
CA LYS A 20 11.33 10.20 4.96
C LYS A 20 12.34 10.31 6.10
N SER A 21 12.00 11.07 7.14
CA SER A 21 12.86 11.22 8.32
C SER A 21 13.15 9.88 8.99
N VAL A 22 12.15 9.01 9.06
CA VAL A 22 12.31 7.67 9.64
C VAL A 22 13.28 6.84 8.79
N SER A 23 13.12 6.88 7.47
CA SER A 23 14.00 6.15 6.55
C SER A 23 15.44 6.64 6.67
N VAL A 24 15.63 7.96 6.73
CA VAL A 24 16.95 8.56 6.89
C VAL A 24 17.58 8.12 8.22
N MET A 25 16.85 8.22 9.31
CA MET A 25 17.39 7.85 10.63
C MET A 25 17.69 6.35 10.72
N ALA A 26 16.84 5.50 10.16
CA ALA A 26 17.06 4.05 10.19
C ALA A 26 18.25 3.64 9.32
N MET A 27 18.38 4.22 8.13
CA MET A 27 19.37 3.77 7.15
C MET A 27 20.71 4.48 7.31
N LEU A 28 20.70 5.79 7.54
CA LEU A 28 21.93 6.58 7.70
C LEU A 28 22.29 6.80 9.15
N GLY A 29 21.30 6.96 10.02
CA GLY A 29 21.52 7.06 11.46
C GLY A 29 21.73 5.71 12.15
N GLY A 30 21.42 4.63 11.47
CA GLY A 30 21.68 3.27 11.95
C GLY A 30 20.69 2.73 12.99
N ASP A 31 19.56 3.38 13.19
CA ASP A 31 18.59 2.91 14.20
C ASP A 31 17.65 1.87 13.59
N LYS A 32 18.04 0.63 13.66
CA LYS A 32 17.29 -0.50 13.08
C LYS A 32 15.98 -0.81 13.84
N ARG A 33 15.82 -0.29 15.05
CA ARG A 33 14.56 -0.45 15.79
C ARG A 33 13.39 0.18 15.05
N LEU A 34 13.66 1.18 14.24
CA LEU A 34 12.64 1.85 13.42
C LEU A 34 12.07 0.93 12.35
N ILE A 35 12.88 -0.02 11.85
CA ILE A 35 12.42 -1.01 10.88
C ILE A 35 11.40 -1.96 11.54
N ASP A 36 11.69 -2.41 12.76
CA ASP A 36 10.76 -3.25 13.50
C ASP A 36 9.45 -2.51 13.78
N ALA A 37 9.53 -1.25 14.17
CA ALA A 37 8.36 -0.42 14.41
C ALA A 37 7.53 -0.25 13.14
N HIS A 38 8.20 -0.03 12.01
CA HIS A 38 7.53 0.03 10.69
C HIS A 38 6.77 -1.26 10.40
N ASN A 39 7.43 -2.40 10.61
CA ASN A 39 6.81 -3.71 10.36
C ASN A 39 5.58 -3.93 11.24
N GLN A 40 5.64 -3.52 12.51
CA GLN A 40 4.48 -3.59 13.41
C GLN A 40 3.33 -2.72 12.91
N ALA A 41 3.64 -1.52 12.44
CA ALA A 41 2.63 -0.60 11.92
C ALA A 41 1.96 -1.15 10.65
N VAL A 42 2.74 -1.75 9.77
CA VAL A 42 2.21 -2.42 8.57
C VAL A 42 1.28 -3.56 8.97
N THR A 43 1.70 -4.39 9.92
CA THR A 43 0.89 -5.51 10.41
C THR A 43 -0.45 -5.01 10.96
N GLU A 44 -0.43 -3.93 11.72
CA GLU A 44 -1.67 -3.35 12.28
C GLU A 44 -2.60 -2.85 11.18
N ALA A 45 -2.06 -2.16 10.18
CA ALA A 45 -2.87 -1.67 9.06
C ALA A 45 -3.46 -2.84 8.26
N VAL A 46 -2.68 -3.89 8.04
CA VAL A 46 -3.14 -5.09 7.33
C VAL A 46 -4.23 -5.82 8.14
N ARG A 47 -4.12 -5.86 9.46
CA ARG A 47 -5.16 -6.44 10.31
C ARG A 47 -6.49 -5.71 10.16
N GLN A 48 -6.44 -4.39 10.12
CA GLN A 48 -7.65 -3.59 9.90
C GLN A 48 -8.25 -3.87 8.51
N LEU A 49 -7.39 -4.00 7.51
CA LEU A 49 -7.81 -4.36 6.16
C LEU A 49 -8.50 -5.74 6.16
N GLU A 50 -7.94 -6.69 6.87
CA GLU A 50 -8.43 -8.07 6.93
C GLU A 50 -9.87 -8.15 7.46
N THR A 51 -10.24 -7.27 8.39
CA THR A 51 -11.61 -7.26 8.93
C THR A 51 -12.67 -6.96 7.86
N LEU A 52 -12.27 -6.37 6.75
CA LEU A 52 -13.18 -6.00 5.67
C LEU A 52 -13.27 -7.07 4.57
N ALA A 53 -12.49 -8.14 4.68
CA ALA A 53 -12.44 -9.19 3.65
C ALA A 53 -13.82 -9.83 3.49
N ALA A 54 -14.22 -9.99 2.24
CA ALA A 54 -15.54 -10.49 1.89
C ALA A 54 -15.48 -11.25 0.58
N THR A 55 -16.47 -12.11 0.38
CA THR A 55 -16.67 -12.79 -0.90
C THR A 55 -18.12 -12.66 -1.32
N ARG A 56 -18.40 -13.03 -2.55
CA ARG A 56 -19.76 -13.03 -3.08
C ARG A 56 -20.25 -14.47 -3.16
N VAL A 57 -21.45 -14.68 -2.64
CA VAL A 57 -22.12 -16.00 -2.67
C VAL A 57 -23.43 -15.85 -3.42
N MET A 58 -23.72 -16.80 -4.29
CA MET A 58 -25.01 -16.89 -4.99
C MET A 58 -25.92 -17.83 -4.23
N THR A 59 -27.08 -17.33 -3.81
CA THR A 59 -28.10 -18.12 -3.13
C THR A 59 -29.43 -17.86 -3.81
N ASP A 60 -30.03 -18.90 -4.37
CA ASP A 60 -31.33 -18.85 -5.05
C ASP A 60 -31.38 -17.75 -6.13
N GLY A 61 -30.29 -17.63 -6.90
CA GLY A 61 -30.20 -16.68 -7.99
C GLY A 61 -29.90 -15.25 -7.54
N LYS A 62 -29.73 -15.03 -6.24
CA LYS A 62 -29.40 -13.72 -5.69
C LYS A 62 -27.96 -13.69 -5.21
N SER A 63 -27.28 -12.57 -5.48
CA SER A 63 -25.90 -12.36 -5.04
C SER A 63 -25.88 -11.71 -3.68
N GLU A 64 -25.14 -12.30 -2.75
CA GLU A 64 -24.93 -11.76 -1.41
C GLU A 64 -23.45 -11.57 -1.14
N THR A 65 -23.10 -10.49 -0.45
CA THR A 65 -21.75 -10.27 0.07
C THR A 65 -21.68 -10.87 1.48
N VAL A 66 -20.71 -11.75 1.67
CA VAL A 66 -20.46 -12.43 2.94
C VAL A 66 -19.11 -12.01 3.47
N LEU A 67 -19.06 -11.48 4.68
CA LEU A 67 -17.80 -11.16 5.35
C LEU A 67 -17.08 -12.44 5.73
N THR A 68 -15.83 -12.55 5.33
CA THR A 68 -14.99 -13.72 5.65
C THR A 68 -13.94 -13.39 6.69
N GLY A 69 -13.47 -12.14 6.76
CA GLY A 69 -12.56 -11.67 7.78
C GLY A 69 -11.16 -12.27 7.71
N ASN A 70 -10.77 -12.85 6.56
CA ASN A 70 -9.44 -13.42 6.42
C ASN A 70 -8.85 -13.09 5.06
N LEU A 71 -7.53 -12.90 5.04
CA LEU A 71 -6.75 -12.59 3.85
C LEU A 71 -5.45 -13.39 3.86
N ILE A 72 -4.89 -13.58 2.69
CA ILE A 72 -3.52 -14.03 2.54
C ILE A 72 -2.74 -12.81 2.02
N VAL A 73 -1.75 -12.37 2.78
CA VAL A 73 -0.96 -11.19 2.43
C VAL A 73 0.52 -11.54 2.46
N ALA A 74 1.20 -11.34 1.34
CA ALA A 74 2.65 -11.47 1.27
C ALA A 74 3.27 -10.07 1.43
N LYS A 75 4.22 -9.94 2.34
CA LYS A 75 4.89 -8.66 2.61
C LYS A 75 6.32 -8.70 2.11
N PHE A 76 6.70 -7.69 1.33
CA PHE A 76 8.03 -7.54 0.77
C PHE A 76 8.61 -6.19 1.20
N ASN A 77 9.67 -6.23 1.99
CA ASN A 77 10.31 -5.03 2.52
C ASN A 77 11.43 -4.56 1.61
N HIS A 78 11.49 -3.26 1.42
CA HIS A 78 12.55 -2.58 0.68
C HIS A 78 13.06 -1.40 1.51
N ASP A 79 14.31 -1.04 1.36
CA ASP A 79 14.92 0.04 2.15
C ASP A 79 15.40 1.22 1.31
N THR A 80 15.37 1.10 -0.02
CA THR A 80 15.76 2.19 -0.91
C THR A 80 14.76 2.33 -2.06
N ASN A 81 14.71 3.52 -2.63
CA ASN A 81 14.00 3.74 -3.89
C ASN A 81 14.96 3.48 -5.08
N ARG A 82 14.47 3.71 -6.29
CA ARG A 82 15.27 3.48 -7.50
C ARG A 82 16.49 4.37 -7.59
N ASN A 83 16.44 5.54 -7.00
CA ASN A 83 17.55 6.49 -6.97
C ASN A 83 18.53 6.18 -5.83
N GLN A 84 18.37 5.04 -5.17
CA GLN A 84 19.20 4.59 -4.04
C GLN A 84 19.10 5.52 -2.83
N GLU A 85 18.02 6.27 -2.75
CA GLU A 85 17.74 7.10 -1.58
C GLU A 85 17.06 6.28 -0.49
N PRO A 86 17.33 6.57 0.79
CA PRO A 86 16.65 5.86 1.87
C PRO A 86 15.14 5.97 1.75
N GLN A 87 14.47 4.84 1.63
CA GLN A 87 13.01 4.76 1.62
C GLN A 87 12.59 3.39 2.14
N ILE A 88 12.24 3.34 3.41
CA ILE A 88 11.71 2.11 4.00
C ILE A 88 10.26 1.98 3.55
N HIS A 89 9.97 0.92 2.83
CA HIS A 89 8.60 0.67 2.38
C HIS A 89 8.33 -0.81 2.27
N THR A 90 7.06 -1.18 2.40
CA THR A 90 6.60 -2.56 2.31
C THR A 90 5.52 -2.65 1.26
N HIS A 91 5.69 -3.58 0.33
CA HIS A 91 4.64 -4.00 -0.59
C HIS A 91 3.85 -5.11 0.10
N ALA A 92 2.61 -4.83 0.43
CA ALA A 92 1.68 -5.83 0.96
C ALA A 92 0.84 -6.33 -0.20
N VAL A 93 1.17 -7.51 -0.69
CA VAL A 93 0.47 -8.12 -1.82
C VAL A 93 -0.66 -8.97 -1.28
N VAL A 94 -1.88 -8.50 -1.47
CA VAL A 94 -3.09 -9.20 -1.03
C VAL A 94 -3.46 -10.20 -2.13
N ILE A 95 -3.40 -11.48 -1.83
CA ILE A 95 -3.79 -12.53 -2.77
C ILE A 95 -5.31 -12.47 -2.96
N ASN A 96 -5.78 -12.65 -4.19
CA ASN A 96 -7.20 -12.58 -4.49
C ASN A 96 -7.89 -13.90 -4.10
N ALA A 97 -7.87 -14.20 -2.80
CA ALA A 97 -8.48 -15.38 -2.23
C ALA A 97 -8.86 -15.14 -0.78
N THR A 98 -9.98 -15.69 -0.38
CA THR A 98 -10.44 -15.66 1.01
C THR A 98 -11.11 -16.98 1.33
N GLN A 99 -11.02 -17.43 2.55
CA GLN A 99 -11.62 -18.68 2.97
C GLN A 99 -13.01 -18.43 3.53
N ASN A 100 -13.99 -19.09 2.95
CA ASN A 100 -15.38 -19.05 3.37
C ASN A 100 -15.79 -20.47 3.80
N GLY A 101 -15.74 -20.73 5.10
CA GLY A 101 -15.91 -22.10 5.60
C GLY A 101 -14.78 -22.99 5.11
N ASP A 102 -15.15 -24.06 4.40
CA ASP A 102 -14.18 -25.02 3.84
C ASP A 102 -13.69 -24.62 2.45
N LYS A 103 -14.23 -23.55 1.87
CA LYS A 103 -13.98 -23.22 0.46
C LYS A 103 -13.11 -21.97 0.34
N TRP A 104 -12.20 -22.00 -0.60
CA TRP A 104 -11.45 -20.83 -1.03
C TRP A 104 -12.19 -20.15 -2.18
N GLN A 105 -12.41 -18.86 -2.05
CA GLN A 105 -13.16 -18.07 -3.02
C GLN A 105 -12.42 -16.76 -3.29
N THR A 106 -12.74 -16.14 -4.42
CA THR A 106 -12.17 -14.83 -4.74
C THR A 106 -12.74 -13.76 -3.84
N LEU A 107 -11.95 -12.72 -3.59
CA LEU A 107 -12.44 -11.55 -2.87
C LEU A 107 -13.58 -10.90 -3.65
N GLY A 108 -14.59 -10.50 -2.94
CA GLY A 108 -15.83 -10.00 -3.54
C GLY A 108 -15.64 -8.71 -4.30
N THR A 109 -16.14 -8.69 -5.52
CA THR A 109 -16.31 -7.46 -6.29
C THR A 109 -17.79 -7.34 -6.65
N ASP A 110 -18.32 -6.13 -6.55
CA ASP A 110 -19.67 -5.87 -7.00
C ASP A 110 -19.70 -5.75 -8.53
N LYS A 111 -20.78 -6.19 -9.12
CA LYS A 111 -21.00 -6.00 -10.56
C LYS A 111 -20.90 -4.55 -10.96
N UNK A 112 -21.22 -3.85 -9.97
CA UNK A 112 -21.13 -2.79 -10.22
C UNK A 112 -20.14 -2.22 -9.97
N GLY A 113 -19.33 -2.64 -9.63
CA GLY A 113 -18.04 -2.15 -9.23
C GLY A 113 -18.08 -1.10 -8.13
N LYS A 114 -19.14 -1.08 -7.35
CA LYS A 114 -19.33 0.02 -6.39
C LYS A 114 -19.19 -0.40 -4.91
N THR A 115 -19.36 -1.67 -4.57
CA THR A 115 -19.43 -2.09 -3.16
C THR A 115 -18.62 -3.34 -2.80
N GLY A 116 -17.67 -3.76 -3.63
CA GLY A 116 -16.84 -4.91 -3.32
C GLY A 116 -15.65 -4.56 -2.42
N PHE A 117 -14.98 -5.58 -1.91
CA PHE A 117 -13.79 -5.42 -1.07
C PHE A 117 -12.74 -4.57 -1.77
N ILE A 118 -12.47 -4.87 -3.04
CA ILE A 118 -11.41 -4.19 -3.79
C ILE A 118 -11.76 -2.72 -4.01
N GLU A 119 -13.00 -2.45 -4.35
CA GLU A 119 -13.47 -1.08 -4.57
C GLU A 119 -13.37 -0.28 -3.28
N ASN A 120 -13.70 -0.91 -2.15
CA ASN A 120 -13.55 -0.27 -0.83
C ASN A 120 -12.09 0.00 -0.50
N VAL A 121 -11.19 -0.92 -0.82
CA VAL A 121 -9.75 -0.71 -0.58
C VAL A 121 -9.24 0.47 -1.40
N TYR A 122 -9.55 0.52 -2.69
CA TYR A 122 -9.11 1.63 -3.54
C TYR A 122 -9.76 2.96 -3.13
N ALA A 123 -11.03 2.94 -2.78
CA ALA A 123 -11.72 4.16 -2.34
C ALA A 123 -11.17 4.68 -1.01
N ASN A 124 -10.61 3.80 -0.18
CA ASN A 124 -10.13 4.16 1.16
C ASN A 124 -8.61 4.05 1.31
N GLN A 125 -7.87 4.15 0.21
CA GLN A 125 -6.40 4.08 0.25
C GLN A 125 -5.81 5.11 1.21
N ILE A 126 -6.35 6.33 1.20
CA ILE A 126 -5.90 7.39 2.10
C ILE A 126 -6.14 6.97 3.54
N ALA A 127 -7.29 6.35 3.82
CA ALA A 127 -7.62 5.88 5.17
C ALA A 127 -6.65 4.78 5.64
N PHE A 128 -6.28 3.85 4.77
CA PHE A 128 -5.34 2.78 5.13
C PHE A 128 -3.93 3.33 5.36
N GLY A 129 -3.51 4.29 4.57
CA GLY A 129 -2.26 4.99 4.79
C GLY A 129 -2.26 5.73 6.12
N LYS A 130 -3.39 6.36 6.45
CA LYS A 130 -3.56 7.05 7.73
C LYS A 130 -3.50 6.06 8.90
N LEU A 131 -4.16 4.90 8.78
CA LEU A 131 -4.10 3.86 9.82
C LEU A 131 -2.65 3.43 10.09
N TYR A 132 -1.89 3.20 9.04
CA TYR A 132 -0.48 2.84 9.16
C TYR A 132 0.30 3.93 9.90
N ARG A 133 0.15 5.18 9.47
CA ARG A 133 0.89 6.31 10.08
C ARG A 133 0.47 6.53 11.52
N GLU A 134 -0.81 6.36 11.85
CA GLU A 134 -1.32 6.49 13.23
C GLU A 134 -0.79 5.36 14.11
N ALA A 135 -0.68 4.14 13.58
CA ALA A 135 -0.10 3.01 14.32
C ALA A 135 1.40 3.19 14.52
N PHE A 136 2.09 3.77 13.53
CA PHE A 136 3.54 3.93 13.53
C PHE A 136 4.02 5.02 14.49
N LYS A 137 3.31 6.15 14.53
CA LYS A 137 3.71 7.33 15.30
C LYS A 137 4.01 7.03 16.77
N PRO A 138 3.11 6.38 17.53
CA PRO A 138 3.41 6.08 18.94
C PRO A 138 4.58 5.12 19.12
N LEU A 139 4.80 4.22 18.18
CA LEU A 139 5.95 3.31 18.22
C LEU A 139 7.27 4.06 18.07
N VAL A 140 7.30 5.05 17.19
CA VAL A 140 8.47 5.91 16.99
C VAL A 140 8.70 6.79 18.23
N GLU A 141 7.64 7.37 18.77
CA GLU A 141 7.74 8.22 19.97
C GLU A 141 8.21 7.43 21.17
N LYS A 142 7.79 6.17 21.29
CA LYS A 142 8.22 5.27 22.37
C LYS A 142 9.73 5.00 22.31
N LEU A 143 10.34 5.08 21.13
CA LEU A 143 11.78 4.91 20.95
C LEU A 143 12.57 6.16 21.35
N GLY A 144 11.89 7.25 21.70
CA GLY A 144 12.52 8.48 22.16
C GLY A 144 12.51 9.63 21.16
N TYR A 145 11.92 9.44 20.00
CA TYR A 145 11.88 10.48 18.97
C TYR A 145 10.66 11.39 19.16
N GLU A 146 10.84 12.67 18.90
CA GLU A 146 9.73 13.60 18.78
C GLU A 146 9.25 13.65 17.35
N THR A 147 7.94 13.80 17.17
CA THR A 147 7.32 13.88 15.84
C THR A 147 6.54 15.18 15.71
N GLU A 148 6.33 15.59 14.45
CA GLU A 148 5.50 16.74 14.13
C GLU A 148 4.63 16.43 12.92
N VAL A 149 3.39 16.89 12.97
CA VAL A 149 2.46 16.70 11.84
C VAL A 149 2.87 17.66 10.72
N VAL A 150 2.97 17.11 9.50
CA VAL A 150 3.32 17.88 8.31
C VAL A 150 2.28 17.62 7.23
N GLY A 151 1.75 18.68 6.63
CA GLY A 151 0.79 18.52 5.53
C GLY A 151 -0.55 17.95 5.97
N LYS A 152 -1.18 17.18 5.08
CA LYS A 152 -2.54 16.66 5.23
C LYS A 152 -2.55 15.17 5.55
N HIS A 153 -3.73 14.66 5.91
CA HIS A 153 -4.00 13.22 6.09
C HIS A 153 -3.15 12.56 7.17
N GLY A 154 -2.79 13.31 8.21
CA GLY A 154 -2.03 12.77 9.33
C GLY A 154 -0.59 12.45 9.04
N MET A 155 -0.04 12.99 7.97
CA MET A 155 1.38 12.83 7.64
C MET A 155 2.24 13.50 8.72
N TRP A 156 3.35 12.85 9.08
CA TRP A 156 4.24 13.34 10.12
C TRP A 156 5.69 13.03 9.78
N GLU A 157 6.59 13.76 10.39
CA GLU A 157 8.03 13.55 10.30
C GLU A 157 8.63 13.61 11.70
N MET A 158 9.81 13.03 11.85
CA MET A 158 10.60 13.21 13.08
C MET A 158 11.16 14.64 13.13
N LYS A 159 11.11 15.25 14.30
CA LYS A 159 11.75 16.56 14.51
C LYS A 159 13.27 16.43 14.47
N GLY A 160 13.92 17.38 13.83
CA GLY A 160 15.36 17.50 13.83
C GLY A 160 16.11 16.58 12.88
N VAL A 161 15.40 15.80 12.07
CA VAL A 161 16.02 14.94 11.07
C VAL A 161 15.90 15.62 9.70
N PRO A 162 17.01 15.95 9.05
CA PRO A 162 16.95 16.64 7.75
C PRO A 162 16.51 15.66 6.67
N VAL A 163 15.52 16.05 5.90
CA VAL A 163 14.99 15.23 4.81
C VAL A 163 15.33 15.77 3.44
N GLU A 164 15.48 17.07 3.29
CA GLU A 164 15.72 17.71 2.01
C GLU A 164 16.98 17.23 1.28
N PRO A 165 18.13 17.02 1.96
CA PRO A 165 19.32 16.55 1.25
C PRO A 165 19.16 15.14 0.65
N PHE A 166 18.17 14.39 1.11
CA PHE A 166 17.95 13.00 0.71
C PHE A 166 16.67 12.83 -0.10
N SER A 167 16.14 13.92 -0.59
CA SER A 167 14.92 13.95 -1.36
C SER A 167 15.18 14.73 -2.64
N THR A 168 15.39 14.00 -3.73
CA THR A 168 15.52 14.64 -5.04
C THR A 168 14.19 15.11 -5.58
N GLU A 169 13.11 14.85 -4.84
CA GLU A 169 11.78 15.20 -5.30
C GLU A 169 11.11 16.23 -4.43
N MET A 170 10.55 17.15 -5.10
CA MET A 170 9.27 17.75 -4.75
C MET A 170 9.30 19.01 -3.96
N LYS A 171 9.61 20.05 -4.68
CA LYS A 171 8.96 21.33 -4.39
C LYS A 171 7.68 21.34 -5.23
N GLY A 172 6.55 21.12 -4.58
CA GLY A 172 5.25 21.45 -5.17
C GLY A 172 4.37 20.34 -5.70
N VAL A 173 4.70 19.09 -5.46
CA VAL A 173 3.80 18.00 -5.83
C VAL A 173 3.22 17.40 -4.56
N PRO A 174 1.89 17.20 -4.49
CA PRO A 174 1.31 16.50 -3.35
C PRO A 174 1.96 15.12 -3.27
N VAL A 175 2.47 14.79 -2.09
CA VAL A 175 3.00 13.44 -1.86
C VAL A 175 1.81 12.49 -1.95
N GLU A 176 1.60 11.95 -3.13
CA GLU A 176 0.68 10.82 -3.23
C GLU A 176 1.27 9.74 -2.35
N PRO A 177 0.44 9.03 -1.58
CA PRO A 177 0.94 7.94 -0.73
C PRO A 177 1.45 6.75 -1.55
N PHE A 178 1.64 6.94 -2.84
CA PHE A 178 2.00 5.87 -3.76
C PHE A 178 3.33 6.18 -4.41
N SER A 179 4.07 5.11 -4.53
CA SER A 179 5.46 5.08 -4.98
C SER A 179 5.71 5.94 -6.21
N THR A 180 6.89 6.51 -6.27
CA THR A 180 7.47 7.13 -7.46
C THR A 180 7.30 6.25 -8.71
N ARG A 181 7.08 4.94 -8.49
CA ARG A 181 6.84 4.00 -9.58
C ARG A 181 5.65 4.38 -10.46
N THR A 182 4.57 4.89 -9.88
CA THR A 182 3.42 5.34 -10.69
C THR A 182 3.83 6.49 -11.61
N GLN A 183 4.64 7.41 -11.11
CA GLN A 183 5.15 8.52 -11.91
C GLN A 183 6.13 8.03 -12.97
N GLU A 184 7.08 7.19 -12.57
CA GLU A 184 8.06 6.60 -13.50
C GLU A 184 7.38 5.82 -14.61
N VAL A 185 6.36 5.05 -14.28
CA VAL A 185 5.56 4.30 -15.25
C VAL A 185 4.83 5.27 -16.20
N ARG A 186 4.28 6.35 -15.67
CA ARG A 186 3.62 7.37 -16.49
C ARG A 186 4.62 8.05 -17.44
N GLU A 187 5.82 8.37 -16.94
CA GLU A 187 6.86 9.00 -17.74
C GLU A 187 7.38 8.06 -18.83
N ALA A 188 7.60 6.79 -18.48
CA ALA A 188 8.06 5.79 -19.43
C ALA A 188 7.01 5.48 -20.51
N ALA A 189 5.73 5.49 -20.14
CA ALA A 189 4.63 5.19 -21.05
C ALA A 189 4.16 6.41 -21.87
N GLY A 190 4.48 7.62 -21.40
CA GLY A 190 4.05 8.86 -22.04
C GLY A 190 2.72 9.37 -21.50
N PRO A 191 2.45 10.67 -21.69
CA PRO A 191 1.29 11.33 -21.05
C PRO A 191 -0.07 10.81 -21.53
N ASP A 192 -0.15 10.29 -22.73
CA ASP A 192 -1.41 9.83 -23.33
C ASP A 192 -1.53 8.30 -23.33
N ALA A 193 -0.68 7.60 -22.56
CA ALA A 193 -0.66 6.15 -22.57
C ALA A 193 -1.92 5.55 -21.95
N SER A 194 -2.42 4.51 -22.60
CA SER A 194 -3.51 3.70 -22.06
C SER A 194 -3.05 2.94 -20.81
N LEU A 195 -4.00 2.44 -20.03
CA LEU A 195 -3.69 1.62 -18.87
C LEU A 195 -2.83 0.42 -19.25
N LYS A 196 -3.11 -0.17 -20.41
CA LYS A 196 -2.37 -1.33 -20.90
C LYS A 196 -0.90 -0.98 -21.21
N SER A 197 -0.68 0.19 -21.83
CA SER A 197 0.68 0.68 -22.09
C SER A 197 1.46 0.94 -20.82
N ARG A 198 0.76 1.43 -19.79
CA ARG A 198 1.36 1.68 -18.47
C ARG A 198 1.78 0.39 -17.79
N ASP A 199 0.99 -0.67 -17.96
CA ASP A 199 1.33 -1.99 -17.41
C ASP A 199 2.60 -2.54 -18.05
N VAL A 200 2.76 -2.38 -19.37
CA VAL A 200 3.97 -2.79 -20.08
C VAL A 200 5.17 -1.95 -19.61
N ALA A 201 5.00 -0.65 -19.49
CA ALA A 201 6.05 0.24 -19.01
C ALA A 201 6.47 -0.13 -17.59
N ALA A 202 5.52 -0.54 -16.75
CA ALA A 202 5.81 -0.99 -15.38
C ALA A 202 6.69 -2.25 -15.35
N LEU A 203 6.54 -3.12 -16.35
CA LEU A 203 7.39 -4.30 -16.48
C LEU A 203 8.81 -3.92 -16.94
N ASP A 204 8.90 -2.98 -17.86
CA ASP A 204 10.20 -2.53 -18.40
C ASP A 204 11.02 -1.75 -17.37
N THR A 205 10.36 -1.18 -16.35
CA THR A 205 11.04 -0.40 -15.31
C THR A 205 11.37 -1.22 -14.06
N ARG A 206 11.31 -2.56 -14.13
CA ARG A 206 11.67 -3.46 -13.01
C ARG A 206 13.16 -3.74 -12.97
#